data_a92fb8e71bf25f7e1d256da42efbcdac
#
_entry.id   a92fb8e71bf25f7e1d256da42efbcdac
#
_cell.length_a   1.000
_cell.length_b   1.000
_cell.length_c   1.000
_cell.angle_alpha   90.00
_cell.angle_beta   90.00
_cell.angle_gamma   90.00
#
_symmetry.space_group_name_H-M   'P 1'
#
loop_
_entity.id
_entity.type
_entity.pdbx_description
1 polymer ?
#
loop_
_entity_poly.entity_id
_entity_poly.type
_entity_poly.pdbx_seq_one_letter_code
_entity_poly.pdbx_strand_id
1 'polypeptide(L)'
;LSSNCTPLKPPAIIKNGTIEKYKYIFISPTSSLTSSSGAIYGGQYYSSSASVNPSDVISGILTKKGFIRLPELRRHVTGETLIVNYGESGRRNRGLGYTIEVTIQFISSESNSLICSCTAEGQGSTEADDIRQAITRCLSGLFSNRN
;
A
#
# COMPACT_ATOMS: atom_id res chain seq x y z
N LEU A 1 0.11 -17.49 26.51
CA LEU A 1 1.28 -16.99 26.01
C LEU A 1 1.30 -16.69 24.57
N SER A 2 2.18 -15.84 24.26
CA SER A 2 2.34 -15.45 22.86
C SER A 2 2.90 -16.57 22.01
N SER A 3 3.30 -17.65 22.61
CA SER A 3 3.86 -18.76 21.86
C SER A 3 2.89 -19.30 20.83
N ASN A 4 1.58 -19.07 21.02
CA ASN A 4 0.60 -19.56 20.06
C ASN A 4 0.35 -18.58 18.93
N CYS A 5 0.93 -17.42 18.98
CA CYS A 5 0.72 -16.43 17.95
C CYS A 5 1.84 -16.48 16.93
N THR A 6 1.47 -16.66 15.68
CA THR A 6 2.43 -16.55 14.60
C THR A 6 2.65 -15.06 14.34
N PRO A 7 3.87 -14.59 14.46
CA PRO A 7 4.11 -13.15 14.23
C PRO A 7 3.86 -12.79 12.78
N LEU A 8 3.56 -11.53 12.57
CA LEU A 8 3.44 -11.00 11.23
C LEU A 8 4.82 -11.00 10.58
N LYS A 9 4.85 -11.24 9.29
CA LYS A 9 6.09 -11.17 8.56
C LYS A 9 6.60 -9.74 8.55
N PRO A 10 7.92 -9.55 8.64
CA PRO A 10 8.44 -8.19 8.52
C PRO A 10 8.14 -7.63 7.13
N PRO A 11 7.99 -6.32 7.01
CA PRO A 11 7.75 -5.73 5.70
C PRO A 11 8.89 -6.02 4.73
N ALA A 12 8.53 -6.31 3.48
CA ALA A 12 9.50 -6.52 2.43
C ALA A 12 9.61 -5.23 1.63
N ILE A 13 10.82 -4.72 1.52
CA ILE A 13 11.06 -3.44 0.89
C ILE A 13 11.98 -3.63 -0.30
N ILE A 14 11.60 -3.04 -1.43
CA ILE A 14 12.44 -3.02 -2.62
C ILE A 14 12.71 -1.56 -2.96
N LYS A 15 13.97 -1.20 -3.09
CA LYS A 15 14.35 0.15 -3.44
C LYS A 15 15.26 0.17 -4.64
N ASN A 16 14.75 0.68 -5.75
CA ASN A 16 15.54 0.88 -6.96
C ASN A 16 15.91 2.34 -7.14
N GLY A 17 15.31 3.22 -6.37
CA GLY A 17 15.59 4.65 -6.45
C GLY A 17 15.05 5.38 -5.26
N THR A 18 15.10 6.67 -5.31
CA THR A 18 14.72 7.56 -4.22
C THR A 18 13.39 8.21 -4.53
N ILE A 19 12.43 8.07 -3.62
CA ILE A 19 11.13 8.69 -3.84
C ILE A 19 11.07 10.12 -3.30
N GLU A 20 11.98 10.49 -2.42
CA GLU A 20 11.94 11.82 -1.82
C GLU A 20 12.15 12.95 -2.81
N LYS A 21 12.70 12.65 -3.96
CA LYS A 21 12.89 13.70 -4.98
C LYS A 21 11.61 13.99 -5.77
N TYR A 22 10.58 13.19 -5.55
CA TYR A 22 9.31 13.40 -6.23
C TYR A 22 8.41 14.26 -5.35
N LYS A 23 7.55 15.02 -5.99
CA LYS A 23 6.71 15.98 -5.29
C LYS A 23 5.25 15.56 -5.28
N TYR A 24 4.82 14.93 -6.35
CA TYR A 24 3.41 14.59 -6.53
C TYR A 24 3.18 13.11 -6.55
N ILE A 25 2.00 12.70 -6.11
CA ILE A 25 1.58 11.30 -6.18
C ILE A 25 0.22 11.22 -6.83
N PHE A 26 0.04 10.17 -7.63
CA PHE A 26 -1.26 9.81 -8.18
C PHE A 26 -1.53 8.38 -7.74
N ILE A 27 -2.56 8.18 -6.93
CA ILE A 27 -2.83 6.89 -6.29
C ILE A 27 -3.89 6.14 -7.07
N SER A 28 -3.58 4.89 -7.41
CA SER A 28 -4.48 4.06 -8.19
C SER A 28 -4.28 2.60 -7.82
N PRO A 29 -5.34 1.82 -7.65
CA PRO A 29 -5.18 0.38 -7.45
C PRO A 29 -4.67 -0.26 -8.74
N THR A 30 -3.83 -1.29 -8.59
CA THR A 30 -3.35 -2.01 -9.76
C THR A 30 -4.28 -3.16 -10.07
N SER A 31 -4.52 -3.38 -11.34
CA SER A 31 -5.33 -4.51 -11.72
C SER A 31 -4.58 -5.82 -11.48
N SER A 32 -3.27 -5.80 -11.58
CA SER A 32 -2.51 -7.02 -11.37
C SER A 32 -2.49 -7.46 -9.92
N LEU A 33 -2.46 -6.50 -8.99
CA LEU A 33 -2.46 -6.84 -7.59
C LEU A 33 -3.84 -7.23 -7.10
N THR A 34 -4.86 -6.64 -7.68
CA THR A 34 -6.21 -6.91 -7.25
C THR A 34 -6.84 -8.11 -7.93
N SER A 35 -6.26 -8.56 -9.03
CA SER A 35 -6.93 -9.59 -9.81
C SER A 35 -6.93 -10.96 -9.14
N SER A 36 -5.95 -11.27 -8.32
CA SER A 36 -5.95 -12.58 -7.66
C SER A 36 -7.05 -12.67 -6.60
N SER A 37 -7.42 -11.54 -6.05
CA SER A 37 -8.55 -11.45 -5.13
C SER A 37 -9.27 -10.15 -5.41
N GLY A 38 -9.27 -9.77 -6.67
CA GLY A 38 -9.66 -8.43 -7.06
C GLY A 38 -11.09 -8.07 -6.75
N ALA A 39 -12.00 -9.01 -6.96
CA ALA A 39 -13.38 -8.72 -6.66
C ALA A 39 -13.56 -8.39 -5.18
N ILE A 40 -12.76 -8.99 -4.35
CA ILE A 40 -12.83 -8.73 -2.92
C ILE A 40 -12.29 -7.35 -2.62
N TYR A 41 -11.15 -7.05 -3.19
CA TYR A 41 -10.45 -5.83 -2.80
C TYR A 41 -11.14 -4.59 -3.32
N GLY A 42 -11.54 -4.60 -4.56
CA GLY A 42 -12.08 -3.40 -5.15
C GLY A 42 -13.58 -3.37 -5.25
N GLY A 43 -14.28 -4.44 -4.88
CA GLY A 43 -15.69 -4.54 -5.14
C GLY A 43 -16.54 -4.28 -3.94
N GLN A 44 -17.66 -4.94 -3.90
CA GLN A 44 -18.62 -4.73 -2.86
C GLN A 44 -18.09 -5.05 -1.49
N TYR A 45 -16.95 -5.67 -1.41
CA TYR A 45 -16.34 -5.92 -0.14
C TYR A 45 -16.14 -4.60 0.61
N TYR A 46 -15.75 -3.59 -0.13
CA TYR A 46 -15.53 -2.28 0.44
C TYR A 46 -16.77 -1.43 0.42
N SER A 47 -17.83 -1.94 -0.11
CA SER A 47 -19.07 -1.21 -0.06
C SER A 47 -19.75 -1.37 1.29
N SER A 48 -19.24 -2.25 2.15
CA SER A 48 -19.82 -2.38 3.47
C SER A 48 -19.48 -1.15 4.28
N SER A 49 -20.31 -0.88 5.25
CA SER A 49 -20.20 0.34 6.01
C SER A 49 -18.91 0.42 6.83
N ALA A 50 -18.32 -0.71 7.14
CA ALA A 50 -17.13 -0.72 7.97
C ALA A 50 -15.85 -0.69 7.17
N SER A 51 -15.95 -0.59 5.87
CA SER A 51 -14.77 -0.67 5.04
C SER A 51 -13.92 0.58 5.17
N VAL A 52 -12.64 0.40 4.86
CA VAL A 52 -11.70 1.49 4.77
C VAL A 52 -11.34 1.66 3.30
N ASN A 53 -11.09 2.88 2.90
CA ASN A 53 -10.62 3.15 1.54
C ASN A 53 -9.10 3.14 1.58
N PRO A 54 -8.46 2.14 0.97
CA PRO A 54 -7.00 2.06 1.06
C PRO A 54 -6.29 3.28 0.49
N SER A 55 -6.82 3.86 -0.58
CA SER A 55 -6.15 5.02 -1.17
C SER A 55 -6.18 6.21 -0.22
N ASP A 56 -7.21 6.34 0.59
CA ASP A 56 -7.27 7.42 1.57
C ASP A 56 -6.26 7.20 2.69
N VAL A 57 -6.08 5.96 3.11
CA VAL A 57 -5.08 5.66 4.13
C VAL A 57 -3.68 5.96 3.60
N ILE A 58 -3.41 5.51 2.39
CA ILE A 58 -2.12 5.78 1.76
C ILE A 58 -1.90 7.28 1.59
N SER A 59 -2.92 7.97 1.10
CA SER A 59 -2.84 9.41 0.90
C SER A 59 -2.56 10.14 2.21
N GLY A 60 -3.24 9.75 3.27
CA GLY A 60 -3.04 10.40 4.55
C GLY A 60 -1.60 10.28 5.05
N ILE A 61 -1.02 9.11 4.88
CA ILE A 61 0.35 8.91 5.32
C ILE A 61 1.33 9.68 4.43
N LEU A 62 1.13 9.60 3.12
CA LEU A 62 2.07 10.23 2.19
C LEU A 62 1.99 11.75 2.22
N THR A 63 0.81 12.32 2.41
CA THR A 63 0.71 13.78 2.50
C THR A 63 1.38 14.30 3.75
N LYS A 64 1.37 13.52 4.83
CA LYS A 64 2.12 13.90 6.03
C LYS A 64 3.62 13.88 5.79
N LYS A 65 4.06 13.15 4.78
CA LYS A 65 5.47 13.11 4.42
C LYS A 65 5.84 14.23 3.44
N GLY A 66 4.87 15.01 3.01
CA GLY A 66 5.13 16.13 2.14
C GLY A 66 4.72 15.96 0.68
N PHE A 67 4.18 14.81 0.32
CA PHE A 67 3.73 14.60 -1.06
C PHE A 67 2.40 15.29 -1.29
N ILE A 68 2.20 15.72 -2.51
CA ILE A 68 0.96 16.36 -2.92
C ILE A 68 0.19 15.39 -3.81
N ARG A 69 -1.03 15.06 -3.41
CA ARG A 69 -1.85 14.13 -4.17
C ARG A 69 -2.53 14.83 -5.33
N LEU A 70 -2.38 14.25 -6.51
CA LEU A 70 -3.06 14.74 -7.71
C LEU A 70 -4.28 13.89 -7.99
N PRO A 71 -5.40 14.51 -8.36
CA PRO A 71 -6.59 13.74 -8.74
C PRO A 71 -6.45 13.06 -10.10
N GLU A 72 -5.50 13.52 -10.91
CA GLU A 72 -5.24 12.95 -12.21
C GLU A 72 -3.80 13.21 -12.59
N LEU A 73 -3.29 12.43 -13.50
CA LEU A 73 -1.93 12.65 -13.99
C LEU A 73 -1.89 13.91 -14.84
N ARG A 74 -0.85 14.70 -14.63
CA ARG A 74 -0.69 15.96 -15.35
C ARG A 74 0.61 15.96 -16.11
N ARG A 75 0.52 16.30 -17.37
CA ARG A 75 1.65 16.23 -18.27
C ARG A 75 2.84 17.09 -17.85
N HIS A 76 2.56 18.27 -17.36
CA HIS A 76 3.63 19.21 -17.07
C HIS A 76 4.42 18.90 -15.80
N VAL A 77 3.96 17.97 -14.99
CA VAL A 77 4.69 17.57 -13.79
C VAL A 77 5.03 16.09 -13.80
N THR A 78 5.06 15.48 -14.99
CA THR A 78 5.34 14.05 -15.11
C THR A 78 6.66 13.67 -14.49
N GLY A 79 7.68 14.50 -14.63
CA GLY A 79 8.99 14.19 -14.07
C GLY A 79 9.06 14.25 -12.56
N GLU A 80 8.04 14.81 -11.91
CA GLU A 80 8.01 14.94 -10.47
C GLU A 80 6.89 14.11 -9.84
N THR A 81 6.26 13.25 -10.61
CA THR A 81 5.07 12.52 -10.16
C THR A 81 5.37 11.03 -10.05
N LEU A 82 4.96 10.45 -8.94
CA LEU A 82 4.95 9.01 -8.74
C LEU A 82 3.54 8.48 -8.90
N ILE A 83 3.40 7.40 -9.62
CA ILE A 83 2.16 6.65 -9.63
C ILE A 83 2.25 5.66 -8.49
N VAL A 84 1.27 5.70 -7.59
CA VAL A 84 1.24 4.84 -6.43
C VAL A 84 0.18 3.78 -6.66
N ASN A 85 0.62 2.57 -6.94
CA ASN A 85 -0.27 1.43 -7.15
C ASN A 85 -0.34 0.62 -5.88
N TYR A 86 -1.49 0.05 -5.60
CA TYR A 86 -1.65 -0.76 -4.41
C TYR A 86 -2.67 -1.85 -4.65
N GLY A 87 -2.55 -2.92 -3.88
CA GLY A 87 -3.51 -4.00 -3.95
C GLY A 87 -3.25 -5.03 -2.89
N GLU A 88 -4.23 -5.90 -2.70
CA GLU A 88 -4.06 -7.03 -1.81
C GLU A 88 -3.25 -8.08 -2.55
N SER A 89 -2.13 -8.49 -1.96
CA SER A 89 -1.23 -9.44 -2.61
C SER A 89 -1.27 -10.82 -1.97
N GLY A 90 -2.04 -11.00 -0.89
CA GLY A 90 -2.15 -12.32 -0.30
C GLY A 90 -2.94 -12.32 0.98
N ARG A 91 -3.23 -13.52 1.44
CA ARG A 91 -3.87 -13.76 2.72
C ARG A 91 -3.25 -14.99 3.33
N ARG A 92 -3.14 -15.00 4.63
CA ARG A 92 -2.54 -16.12 5.32
C ARG A 92 -3.39 -16.47 6.52
N ASN A 93 -3.72 -17.75 6.64
CA ASN A 93 -4.48 -18.23 7.77
C ASN A 93 -3.59 -18.29 9.00
N ARG A 94 -4.07 -17.80 10.12
CA ARG A 94 -3.31 -17.80 11.37
C ARG A 94 -4.06 -18.45 12.51
N GLY A 95 -4.93 -19.38 12.19
CA GLY A 95 -5.68 -20.08 13.19
C GLY A 95 -6.99 -19.39 13.48
N LEU A 96 -6.99 -18.46 14.41
CA LEU A 96 -8.23 -17.78 14.78
C LEU A 96 -8.59 -16.64 13.85
N GLY A 97 -7.84 -16.47 12.80
CA GLY A 97 -8.12 -15.45 11.85
C GLY A 97 -7.09 -15.52 10.75
N TYR A 98 -6.98 -14.45 10.00
CA TYR A 98 -6.00 -14.43 8.94
C TYR A 98 -5.43 -13.05 8.80
N THR A 99 -4.31 -12.96 8.10
CA THR A 99 -3.70 -11.68 7.79
C THR A 99 -4.05 -11.32 6.36
N ILE A 100 -4.00 -10.04 6.10
CA ILE A 100 -4.11 -9.54 4.74
C ILE A 100 -2.76 -8.94 4.39
N GLU A 101 -2.28 -9.26 3.20
CA GLU A 101 -1.02 -8.72 2.73
C GLU A 101 -1.32 -7.67 1.66
N VAL A 102 -0.67 -6.53 1.78
CA VAL A 102 -0.83 -5.42 0.85
C VAL A 102 0.53 -5.09 0.25
N THR A 103 0.55 -4.85 -1.04
CA THR A 103 1.74 -4.37 -1.73
C THR A 103 1.45 -2.98 -2.28
N ILE A 104 2.40 -2.07 -2.08
CA ILE A 104 2.32 -0.72 -2.60
C ILE A 104 3.55 -0.49 -3.47
N GLN A 105 3.31 -0.01 -4.68
CA GLN A 105 4.37 0.22 -5.65
C GLN A 105 4.42 1.70 -6.00
N PHE A 106 5.64 2.21 -6.10
CA PHE A 106 5.88 3.59 -6.48
C PHE A 106 6.59 3.59 -7.82
N ILE A 107 5.91 4.09 -8.83
CA ILE A 107 6.36 4.02 -10.22
C ILE A 107 6.53 5.42 -10.75
N SER A 108 7.64 5.67 -11.43
CA SER A 108 7.87 6.97 -12.05
C SER A 108 6.84 7.18 -13.16
N SER A 109 6.13 8.30 -13.10
CA SER A 109 5.15 8.63 -14.12
C SER A 109 5.84 8.89 -15.46
N GLU A 110 7.08 9.34 -15.43
CA GLU A 110 7.81 9.68 -16.63
C GLU A 110 8.37 8.44 -17.32
N SER A 111 9.03 7.57 -16.56
CA SER A 111 9.73 6.43 -17.16
C SER A 111 8.96 5.14 -17.04
N ASN A 112 7.90 5.10 -16.25
CA ASN A 112 7.14 3.90 -15.95
C ASN A 112 7.98 2.81 -15.30
N SER A 113 9.08 3.19 -14.67
CA SER A 113 9.92 2.24 -13.97
C SER A 113 9.57 2.21 -12.49
N LEU A 114 9.73 1.05 -11.89
CA LEU A 114 9.46 0.88 -10.46
C LEU A 114 10.58 1.54 -9.68
N ILE A 115 10.23 2.52 -8.87
CA ILE A 115 11.20 3.22 -8.03
C ILE A 115 11.38 2.48 -6.71
N CYS A 116 10.29 2.10 -6.09
CA CYS A 116 10.36 1.28 -4.89
C CYS A 116 9.01 0.65 -4.61
N SER A 117 9.02 -0.33 -3.75
CA SER A 117 7.78 -0.96 -3.33
C SER A 117 7.92 -1.49 -1.92
N CYS A 118 6.80 -1.72 -1.29
CA CYS A 118 6.75 -2.37 0.01
C CYS A 118 5.59 -3.36 0.03
N THR A 119 5.77 -4.40 0.83
CA THR A 119 4.75 -5.43 1.03
C THR A 119 4.71 -5.72 2.51
N ALA A 120 3.53 -5.74 3.09
CA ALA A 120 3.41 -5.99 4.51
C ALA A 120 2.07 -6.63 4.83
N GLU A 121 2.06 -7.38 5.92
CA GLU A 121 0.84 -7.99 6.44
C GLU A 121 0.23 -7.11 7.50
N GLY A 122 -1.07 -7.24 7.66
CA GLY A 122 -1.79 -6.60 8.74
C GLY A 122 -2.79 -7.55 9.33
N GLN A 123 -3.03 -7.38 10.62
CA GLN A 123 -4.06 -8.13 11.32
C GLN A 123 -4.60 -7.28 12.44
N GLY A 124 -5.87 -7.01 12.37
CA GLY A 124 -6.57 -6.25 13.39
C GLY A 124 -7.84 -6.97 13.77
N SER A 125 -8.75 -6.25 14.35
CA SER A 125 -10.02 -6.86 14.78
C SER A 125 -11.03 -6.94 13.65
N THR A 126 -10.84 -6.19 12.58
CA THR A 126 -11.73 -6.22 11.42
C THR A 126 -10.89 -6.22 10.17
N GLU A 127 -11.55 -6.51 9.06
CA GLU A 127 -10.87 -6.46 7.76
C GLU A 127 -10.32 -5.06 7.48
N ALA A 128 -11.07 -4.03 7.84
CA ALA A 128 -10.59 -2.66 7.65
C ALA A 128 -9.34 -2.41 8.48
N ASP A 129 -9.29 -2.93 9.68
CA ASP A 129 -8.11 -2.78 10.52
C ASP A 129 -6.92 -3.54 9.95
N ASP A 130 -7.18 -4.73 9.38
CA ASP A 130 -6.12 -5.50 8.74
C ASP A 130 -5.46 -4.69 7.63
N ILE A 131 -6.27 -4.08 6.79
CA ILE A 131 -5.77 -3.32 5.66
C ILE A 131 -5.04 -2.08 6.14
N ARG A 132 -5.63 -1.37 7.09
CA ARG A 132 -5.00 -0.16 7.63
C ARG A 132 -3.65 -0.47 8.25
N GLN A 133 -3.57 -1.56 8.99
CA GLN A 133 -2.32 -1.95 9.62
C GLN A 133 -1.28 -2.36 8.58
N ALA A 134 -1.71 -3.11 7.56
CA ALA A 134 -0.80 -3.53 6.51
C ALA A 134 -0.20 -2.32 5.79
N ILE A 135 -1.04 -1.36 5.44
CA ILE A 135 -0.58 -0.15 4.77
C ILE A 135 0.39 0.63 5.65
N THR A 136 0.03 0.78 6.92
CA THR A 136 0.87 1.52 7.85
C THR A 136 2.24 0.86 8.02
N ARG A 137 2.26 -0.45 8.18
CA ARG A 137 3.51 -1.18 8.32
C ARG A 137 4.35 -1.11 7.04
N CYS A 138 3.68 -1.21 5.90
CA CYS A 138 4.33 -1.12 4.60
C CYS A 138 5.07 0.20 4.46
N LEU A 139 4.35 1.30 4.64
CA LEU A 139 4.94 2.61 4.44
C LEU A 139 5.93 2.97 5.54
N SER A 140 5.67 2.54 6.78
CA SER A 140 6.65 2.76 7.86
C SER A 140 7.96 2.08 7.54
N GLY A 141 7.89 0.85 7.02
CA GLY A 141 9.11 0.14 6.65
C GLY A 141 9.85 0.85 5.55
N LEU A 142 9.12 1.35 4.58
CA LEU A 142 9.72 2.04 3.46
C LEU A 142 10.44 3.31 3.89
N PHE A 143 9.81 4.10 4.75
CA PHE A 143 10.37 5.40 5.13
C PHE A 143 11.34 5.33 6.29
N SER A 144 11.33 4.27 7.08
CA SER A 144 12.26 4.16 8.19
C SER A 144 13.62 3.66 7.76
N ASN A 145 13.70 3.04 6.61
CA ASN A 145 14.96 2.47 6.13
C ASN A 145 15.74 3.54 5.41
N ARG A 146 16.56 4.22 6.17
CA ARG A 146 17.25 5.36 5.61
C ARG A 146 18.62 5.10 5.08
N ASN A 147 19.10 4.00 5.26
CA ASN A 147 20.48 3.78 4.82
C ASN A 147 20.58 3.32 3.39
#